data_52cdb5940e9f1bf0e77f8101e40b1657
#
_entry.id   52cdb5940e9f1bf0e77f8101e40b1657
#
_cell.length_a   1.000
_cell.length_b   1.000
_cell.length_c   1.000
_cell.angle_alpha   90.00
_cell.angle_beta   90.00
_cell.angle_gamma   90.00
#
_symmetry.space_group_name_H-M   'P 1'
#
loop_
_entity.id
_entity.type
_entity.pdbx_description
1 polymer ?
#
loop_
_entity_poly.entity_id
_entity_poly.type
_entity_poly.pdbx_seq_one_letter_code
_entity_poly.pdbx_strand_id
1 'polypeptide(L)'
;MQNSIISEGKTTNEAIENGLKKLGVTKKDVEIKILEEEKKSFFDILAPRVVKVELILKGGKKEHKEVKIGEKDLEKALNNTNNFLNDLLKNLDKVEYNAIIKEDTIYIKIDGEKASDLIGYRGETLESLQNIISAVANKETNERVRIIVDILDYKEKRKNALEILAKKVEKTVIRNGKPFKLEPMNAYERKIIHTALQDSTEVTTNSVGEEPYRRVIIRKK
;
A
#
# COMPACT_ATOMS: atom_id res chain seq x y z
N MET A 1 -1.26 -16.45 -17.19
CA MET A 1 -2.70 -16.71 -17.39
C MET A 1 -3.34 -15.39 -17.81
N GLN A 2 -4.19 -15.42 -18.86
CA GLN A 2 -4.87 -14.20 -19.30
C GLN A 2 -5.80 -13.71 -18.18
N ASN A 3 -5.57 -12.49 -17.70
CA ASN A 3 -6.36 -11.88 -16.63
C ASN A 3 -7.70 -11.28 -17.13
N SER A 4 -7.94 -11.28 -18.42
CA SER A 4 -9.20 -10.81 -19.03
C SER A 4 -9.55 -11.64 -20.26
N ILE A 5 -10.84 -11.67 -20.59
CA ILE A 5 -11.38 -12.29 -21.82
C ILE A 5 -12.44 -11.38 -22.43
N ILE A 6 -12.41 -11.26 -23.76
CA ILE A 6 -13.49 -10.61 -24.52
C ILE A 6 -14.48 -11.69 -24.94
N SER A 7 -15.75 -11.45 -24.64
CA SER A 7 -16.85 -12.34 -25.00
C SER A 7 -17.93 -11.60 -25.75
N GLU A 8 -18.57 -12.30 -26.67
CA GLU A 8 -19.59 -11.76 -27.56
C GLU A 8 -20.94 -12.49 -27.34
N GLY A 9 -22.03 -11.76 -27.56
CA GLY A 9 -23.38 -12.29 -27.47
C GLY A 9 -24.38 -11.35 -28.15
N LYS A 10 -25.59 -11.85 -28.40
CA LYS A 10 -26.69 -11.04 -28.99
C LYS A 10 -27.22 -9.98 -28.03
N THR A 11 -27.00 -10.20 -26.72
CA THR A 11 -27.35 -9.27 -25.65
C THR A 11 -26.18 -9.17 -24.68
N THR A 12 -26.15 -8.09 -23.92
CA THR A 12 -25.12 -7.88 -22.87
C THR A 12 -25.11 -9.05 -21.87
N ASN A 13 -26.25 -9.55 -21.46
CA ASN A 13 -26.34 -10.67 -20.53
C ASN A 13 -25.79 -11.97 -21.13
N GLU A 14 -26.13 -12.26 -22.40
CA GLU A 14 -25.62 -13.44 -23.11
C GLU A 14 -24.09 -13.37 -23.28
N ALA A 15 -23.54 -12.20 -23.64
CA ALA A 15 -22.13 -12.00 -23.74
C ALA A 15 -21.44 -12.23 -22.40
N ILE A 16 -22.02 -11.75 -21.29
CA ILE A 16 -21.50 -11.98 -19.93
C ILE A 16 -21.52 -13.46 -19.58
N GLU A 17 -22.65 -14.16 -19.79
CA GLU A 17 -22.74 -15.59 -19.48
C GLU A 17 -21.78 -16.44 -20.29
N ASN A 18 -21.60 -16.13 -21.56
CA ASN A 18 -20.64 -16.81 -22.43
C ASN A 18 -19.20 -16.63 -21.91
N GLY A 19 -18.86 -15.43 -21.46
CA GLY A 19 -17.55 -15.15 -20.89
C GLY A 19 -17.32 -15.82 -19.52
N LEU A 20 -18.33 -15.82 -18.65
CA LEU A 20 -18.26 -16.50 -17.36
C LEU A 20 -18.09 -18.02 -17.53
N LYS A 21 -18.80 -18.64 -18.47
CA LYS A 21 -18.63 -20.06 -18.81
C LYS A 21 -17.22 -20.38 -19.31
N LYS A 22 -16.62 -19.52 -20.14
CA LYS A 22 -15.24 -19.70 -20.66
C LYS A 22 -14.20 -19.54 -19.57
N LEU A 23 -14.42 -18.65 -18.61
CA LEU A 23 -13.50 -18.42 -17.47
C LEU A 23 -13.71 -19.41 -16.33
N GLY A 24 -14.84 -20.11 -16.27
CA GLY A 24 -15.17 -21.02 -15.16
C GLY A 24 -15.38 -20.33 -13.80
N VAL A 25 -15.85 -19.08 -13.81
CA VAL A 25 -16.00 -18.24 -12.61
C VAL A 25 -17.41 -17.66 -12.51
N THR A 26 -17.75 -17.12 -11.34
CA THR A 26 -19.05 -16.48 -11.12
C THR A 26 -19.01 -14.98 -11.42
N LYS A 27 -20.18 -14.36 -11.61
CA LYS A 27 -20.31 -12.92 -11.88
C LYS A 27 -19.70 -12.03 -10.77
N LYS A 28 -19.54 -12.55 -9.55
CA LYS A 28 -18.94 -11.84 -8.42
C LYS A 28 -17.41 -11.70 -8.56
N ASP A 29 -16.79 -12.61 -9.29
CA ASP A 29 -15.34 -12.75 -9.42
C ASP A 29 -14.75 -11.95 -10.58
N VAL A 30 -15.59 -11.26 -11.35
CA VAL A 30 -15.19 -10.49 -12.53
C VAL A 30 -15.65 -9.04 -12.45
N GLU A 31 -14.86 -8.15 -13.02
CA GLU A 31 -15.25 -6.80 -13.40
C GLU A 31 -15.67 -6.82 -14.86
N ILE A 32 -16.82 -6.23 -15.16
CA ILE A 32 -17.43 -6.26 -16.48
C ILE A 32 -17.28 -4.89 -17.12
N LYS A 33 -16.60 -4.83 -18.26
CA LYS A 33 -16.52 -3.65 -19.12
C LYS A 33 -17.26 -3.90 -20.41
N ILE A 34 -18.24 -3.06 -20.75
CA ILE A 34 -18.92 -3.09 -22.04
C ILE A 34 -18.03 -2.32 -23.01
N LEU A 35 -17.49 -3.00 -24.04
CA LEU A 35 -16.57 -2.40 -25.00
C LEU A 35 -17.31 -1.71 -26.16
N GLU A 36 -18.38 -2.32 -26.64
CA GLU A 36 -19.19 -1.77 -27.72
C GLU A 36 -20.67 -2.16 -27.53
N GLU A 37 -21.52 -1.15 -27.41
CA GLU A 37 -22.94 -1.21 -27.84
C GLU A 37 -22.94 -0.55 -29.21
N GLU A 38 -22.99 -1.34 -30.29
CA GLU A 38 -23.12 -0.78 -31.63
C GLU A 38 -24.41 0.04 -31.71
N LYS A 39 -24.23 1.37 -31.82
CA LYS A 39 -25.34 2.28 -32.16
C LYS A 39 -25.75 1.98 -33.59
N LYS A 40 -27.02 1.62 -33.79
CA LYS A 40 -27.61 1.41 -35.10
C LYS A 40 -27.28 2.56 -36.05
N SER A 41 -26.53 2.31 -37.10
CA SER A 41 -26.60 3.11 -38.30
C SER A 41 -27.90 2.77 -39.04
N PHE A 42 -28.58 3.75 -39.59
CA PHE A 42 -29.87 3.59 -40.29
C PHE A 42 -29.82 2.62 -41.48
N PHE A 43 -28.64 2.17 -41.86
CA PHE A 43 -28.41 1.26 -42.99
C PHE A 43 -28.23 -0.24 -42.61
N ASP A 44 -28.12 -0.57 -41.31
CA ASP A 44 -27.83 -1.96 -40.85
C ASP A 44 -29.04 -2.65 -40.20
N ILE A 45 -30.15 -2.70 -40.91
CA ILE A 45 -31.41 -3.34 -40.45
C ILE A 45 -31.30 -4.88 -40.41
N LEU A 46 -30.31 -5.48 -41.06
CA LEU A 46 -30.17 -6.94 -41.28
C LEU A 46 -28.96 -7.58 -40.60
N ALA A 47 -28.07 -6.83 -39.94
CA ALA A 47 -26.91 -7.43 -39.25
C ALA A 47 -27.29 -7.95 -37.85
N PRO A 48 -26.83 -9.16 -37.46
CA PRO A 48 -27.09 -9.67 -36.13
C PRO A 48 -26.40 -8.78 -35.09
N ARG A 49 -27.11 -8.39 -34.05
CA ARG A 49 -26.55 -7.62 -32.93
C ARG A 49 -25.45 -8.43 -32.26
N VAL A 50 -24.25 -7.88 -32.19
CA VAL A 50 -23.14 -8.46 -31.44
C VAL A 50 -22.71 -7.43 -30.38
N VAL A 51 -22.92 -7.79 -29.13
CA VAL A 51 -22.43 -7.00 -27.97
C VAL A 51 -21.12 -7.63 -27.51
N LYS A 52 -20.08 -6.80 -27.35
CA LYS A 52 -18.75 -7.23 -26.83
C LYS A 52 -18.58 -6.76 -25.42
N VAL A 53 -18.27 -7.68 -24.54
CA VAL A 53 -17.93 -7.40 -23.13
C VAL A 53 -16.55 -7.94 -22.81
N GLU A 54 -15.76 -7.16 -22.11
CA GLU A 54 -14.51 -7.60 -21.51
C GLU A 54 -14.79 -7.98 -20.05
N LEU A 55 -14.51 -9.23 -19.72
CA LEU A 55 -14.55 -9.76 -18.37
C LEU A 55 -13.13 -9.80 -17.83
N ILE A 56 -12.85 -8.95 -16.84
CA ILE A 56 -11.57 -8.88 -16.15
C ILE A 56 -11.75 -9.62 -14.83
N LEU A 57 -10.98 -10.68 -14.61
CA LEU A 57 -10.94 -11.33 -13.31
C LEU A 57 -10.59 -10.25 -12.27
N LYS A 58 -11.51 -9.94 -11.39
CA LYS A 58 -11.18 -9.21 -10.17
C LYS A 58 -10.10 -10.03 -9.54
N GLY A 59 -8.85 -9.50 -9.60
CA GLY A 59 -7.72 -10.21 -9.04
C GLY A 59 -8.16 -10.68 -7.68
N GLY A 60 -8.38 -11.97 -7.55
CA GLY A 60 -8.87 -12.56 -6.33
C GLY A 60 -8.04 -11.92 -5.24
N LYS A 61 -8.65 -11.41 -4.18
CA LYS A 61 -7.92 -11.35 -2.92
C LYS A 61 -7.18 -12.67 -2.94
N LYS A 62 -5.86 -12.63 -3.19
CA LYS A 62 -5.05 -13.77 -2.85
C LYS A 62 -5.50 -14.01 -1.42
N GLU A 63 -6.33 -15.05 -1.21
CA GLU A 63 -6.31 -15.70 0.06
C GLU A 63 -4.81 -15.86 0.26
N HIS A 64 -4.23 -15.02 1.10
CA HIS A 64 -3.00 -15.37 1.71
C HIS A 64 -3.37 -16.68 2.42
N LYS A 65 -3.21 -17.81 1.72
CA LYS A 65 -2.90 -19.03 2.43
C LYS A 65 -1.80 -18.56 3.35
N GLU A 66 -2.07 -18.55 4.64
CA GLU A 66 -1.04 -18.40 5.65
C GLU A 66 -0.06 -19.52 5.36
N VAL A 67 0.89 -19.24 4.48
CA VAL A 67 2.07 -20.08 4.30
C VAL A 67 2.80 -19.83 5.61
N LYS A 68 2.60 -20.72 6.57
CA LYS A 68 3.35 -20.66 7.83
C LYS A 68 4.82 -20.74 7.43
N ILE A 69 5.52 -19.66 7.64
CA ILE A 69 6.95 -19.58 7.37
C ILE A 69 7.62 -20.65 8.23
N GLY A 70 8.44 -21.48 7.62
CA GLY A 70 9.13 -22.55 8.33
C GLY A 70 10.00 -21.99 9.45
N GLU A 71 10.01 -22.62 10.63
CA GLU A 71 10.83 -22.22 11.78
C GLU A 71 12.30 -21.99 11.38
N LYS A 72 12.83 -22.83 10.49
CA LYS A 72 14.20 -22.70 9.97
C LYS A 72 14.46 -21.39 9.24
N ASP A 73 13.50 -20.91 8.44
CA ASP A 73 13.63 -19.65 7.72
C ASP A 73 13.51 -18.45 8.67
N LEU A 74 12.65 -18.54 9.71
CA LEU A 74 12.55 -17.55 10.77
C LEU A 74 13.83 -17.44 11.59
N GLU A 75 14.38 -18.59 12.04
CA GLU A 75 15.65 -18.62 12.78
C GLU A 75 16.81 -18.09 11.95
N LYS A 76 16.88 -18.47 10.66
CA LYS A 76 17.92 -17.99 9.75
C LYS A 76 17.81 -16.50 9.51
N ALA A 77 16.60 -15.99 9.27
CA ALA A 77 16.35 -14.57 9.12
C ALA A 77 16.70 -13.78 10.38
N LEU A 78 16.40 -14.30 11.57
CA LEU A 78 16.77 -13.70 12.84
C LEU A 78 18.29 -13.66 13.02
N ASN A 79 19.00 -14.75 12.74
CA ASN A 79 20.45 -14.82 12.81
C ASN A 79 21.12 -13.83 11.86
N ASN A 80 20.67 -13.77 10.60
CA ASN A 80 21.15 -12.80 9.62
C ASN A 80 20.93 -11.36 10.11
N THR A 81 19.77 -11.10 10.69
CA THR A 81 19.41 -9.78 11.27
C THR A 81 20.35 -9.42 12.42
N ASN A 82 20.55 -10.34 13.38
CA ASN A 82 21.40 -10.09 14.52
C ASN A 82 22.85 -9.84 14.13
N ASN A 83 23.39 -10.63 13.20
CA ASN A 83 24.75 -10.44 12.70
C ASN A 83 24.90 -9.05 12.06
N PHE A 84 23.96 -8.68 11.20
CA PHE A 84 23.97 -7.37 10.55
C PHE A 84 23.86 -6.21 11.55
N LEU A 85 22.93 -6.30 12.50
CA LEU A 85 22.72 -5.24 13.50
C LEU A 85 23.92 -5.11 14.45
N ASN A 86 24.52 -6.22 14.86
CA ASN A 86 25.73 -6.20 15.68
C ASN A 86 26.88 -5.47 14.96
N ASP A 87 27.09 -5.76 13.67
CA ASP A 87 28.13 -5.10 12.88
C ASP A 87 27.81 -3.61 12.63
N LEU A 88 26.55 -3.30 12.32
CA LEU A 88 26.10 -1.93 12.05
C LEU A 88 26.21 -1.04 13.30
N LEU A 89 25.75 -1.54 14.43
CA LEU A 89 25.65 -0.77 15.67
C LEU A 89 26.95 -0.78 16.50
N LYS A 90 27.93 -1.60 16.13
CA LYS A 90 29.22 -1.75 16.83
C LYS A 90 29.94 -0.42 17.10
N ASN A 91 29.80 0.53 16.17
CA ASN A 91 30.46 1.82 16.26
C ASN A 91 29.54 2.95 16.74
N LEU A 92 28.29 2.62 17.09
CA LEU A 92 27.33 3.57 17.64
C LEU A 92 27.27 3.39 19.16
N ASP A 93 27.93 4.28 19.88
CA ASP A 93 27.87 4.26 21.34
C ASP A 93 26.46 4.45 21.86
N LYS A 94 26.10 3.67 22.90
CA LYS A 94 24.83 3.80 23.62
C LYS A 94 23.58 3.58 22.72
N VAL A 95 23.67 2.68 21.76
CA VAL A 95 22.52 2.18 20.96
C VAL A 95 22.39 0.70 21.23
N GLU A 96 21.20 0.28 21.60
CA GLU A 96 20.85 -1.10 21.89
C GLU A 96 19.69 -1.52 20.99
N TYR A 97 19.59 -2.81 20.68
CA TYR A 97 18.45 -3.34 19.95
C TYR A 97 17.92 -4.62 20.58
N ASN A 98 16.65 -4.87 20.35
CA ASN A 98 15.99 -6.12 20.68
C ASN A 98 15.23 -6.63 19.43
N ALA A 99 15.52 -7.87 19.03
CA ALA A 99 14.86 -8.51 17.89
C ALA A 99 14.10 -9.76 18.40
N ILE A 100 12.78 -9.78 18.17
CA ILE A 100 11.90 -10.87 18.60
C ILE A 100 11.05 -11.37 17.45
N ILE A 101 10.80 -12.67 17.44
CA ILE A 101 9.85 -13.28 16.53
C ILE A 101 8.46 -13.25 17.18
N LYS A 102 7.48 -12.71 16.47
CA LYS A 102 6.05 -12.83 16.82
C LYS A 102 5.31 -13.36 15.60
N GLU A 103 4.72 -14.53 15.72
CA GLU A 103 4.14 -15.23 14.58
C GLU A 103 5.17 -15.38 13.44
N ASP A 104 4.86 -14.93 12.22
CA ASP A 104 5.75 -15.00 11.06
C ASP A 104 6.49 -13.68 10.79
N THR A 105 6.67 -12.84 11.82
CA THR A 105 7.27 -11.49 11.70
C THR A 105 8.37 -11.30 12.73
N ILE A 106 9.50 -10.75 12.30
CA ILE A 106 10.57 -10.31 13.19
C ILE A 106 10.37 -8.82 13.48
N TYR A 107 10.19 -8.50 14.76
CA TYR A 107 10.10 -7.15 15.27
C TYR A 107 11.43 -6.74 15.87
N ILE A 108 11.95 -5.62 15.39
CA ILE A 108 13.22 -5.05 15.83
C ILE A 108 12.94 -3.70 16.46
N LYS A 109 13.29 -3.55 17.73
CA LYS A 109 13.23 -2.28 18.43
C LYS A 109 14.65 -1.81 18.69
N ILE A 110 14.95 -0.56 18.31
CA ILE A 110 16.24 0.09 18.52
C ILE A 110 16.03 1.26 19.47
N ASP A 111 16.76 1.27 20.57
CA ASP A 111 16.69 2.29 21.61
C ASP A 111 18.11 2.82 21.93
N GLY A 112 18.19 3.96 22.60
CA GLY A 112 19.45 4.54 23.06
C GLY A 112 19.59 6.01 22.73
N GLU A 113 20.58 6.65 23.34
CA GLU A 113 20.78 8.11 23.22
C GLU A 113 21.05 8.57 21.78
N LYS A 114 21.82 7.80 21.01
CA LYS A 114 22.12 8.10 19.60
C LYS A 114 21.21 7.39 18.59
N ALA A 115 20.20 6.65 19.05
CA ALA A 115 19.29 5.96 18.16
C ALA A 115 18.46 6.93 17.28
N SER A 116 18.27 8.18 17.73
CA SER A 116 17.62 9.23 16.97
C SER A 116 18.28 9.52 15.60
N ASP A 117 19.60 9.34 15.50
CA ASP A 117 20.36 9.60 14.27
C ASP A 117 20.00 8.60 13.16
N LEU A 118 19.54 7.39 13.56
CA LEU A 118 19.07 6.34 12.67
C LEU A 118 17.63 6.56 12.16
N ILE A 119 16.90 7.54 12.70
CA ILE A 119 15.57 7.92 12.20
C ILE A 119 15.71 8.76 10.94
N GLY A 120 16.61 9.74 10.98
CA GLY A 120 16.83 10.70 9.91
C GLY A 120 15.68 11.69 9.75
N TYR A 121 15.73 12.45 8.64
CA TYR A 121 14.70 13.44 8.35
C TYR A 121 13.36 12.75 8.07
N ARG A 122 12.38 12.97 8.95
CA ARG A 122 11.02 12.39 8.85
C ARG A 122 10.97 10.88 8.72
N GLY A 123 11.96 10.16 9.22
CA GLY A 123 12.00 8.71 9.16
C GLY A 123 12.55 8.12 7.87
N GLU A 124 13.14 8.92 6.97
CA GLU A 124 13.71 8.44 5.70
C GLU A 124 14.86 7.44 5.93
N THR A 125 15.73 7.71 6.93
CA THR A 125 16.80 6.80 7.28
C THR A 125 16.26 5.50 7.88
N LEU A 126 15.25 5.59 8.76
CA LEU A 126 14.58 4.42 9.33
C LEU A 126 13.93 3.55 8.24
N GLU A 127 13.27 4.15 7.25
CA GLU A 127 12.65 3.41 6.14
C GLU A 127 13.71 2.70 5.28
N SER A 128 14.79 3.41 4.96
CA SER A 128 15.92 2.84 4.22
C SER A 128 16.59 1.71 4.99
N LEU A 129 16.80 1.90 6.28
CA LEU A 129 17.39 0.89 7.18
C LEU A 129 16.48 -0.36 7.26
N GLN A 130 15.17 -0.19 7.41
CA GLN A 130 14.21 -1.31 7.39
C GLN A 130 14.29 -2.10 6.08
N ASN A 131 14.45 -1.43 4.93
CA ASN A 131 14.59 -2.09 3.64
C ASN A 131 15.90 -2.89 3.55
N ILE A 132 17.01 -2.35 4.01
CA ILE A 132 18.30 -3.04 4.06
C ILE A 132 18.23 -4.25 4.98
N ILE A 133 17.73 -4.07 6.20
CA ILE A 133 17.57 -5.17 7.17
C ILE A 133 16.67 -6.26 6.58
N SER A 134 15.57 -5.88 5.94
CA SER A 134 14.66 -6.84 5.31
C SER A 134 15.35 -7.64 4.19
N ALA A 135 16.21 -7.01 3.40
CA ALA A 135 16.97 -7.69 2.36
C ALA A 135 18.01 -8.65 2.94
N VAL A 136 18.77 -8.21 3.96
CA VAL A 136 19.78 -9.02 4.64
C VAL A 136 19.16 -10.19 5.38
N ALA A 137 18.09 -9.97 6.14
CA ALA A 137 17.38 -11.00 6.88
C ALA A 137 16.92 -12.14 5.97
N ASN A 138 16.40 -11.79 4.81
CA ASN A 138 15.88 -12.75 3.84
C ASN A 138 16.94 -13.32 2.89
N LYS A 139 18.22 -13.09 3.16
CA LYS A 139 19.29 -13.73 2.38
C LYS A 139 19.28 -15.23 2.62
N GLU A 140 19.16 -15.99 1.49
CA GLU A 140 19.15 -17.46 1.51
C GLU A 140 18.01 -18.10 2.33
N THR A 141 16.91 -17.40 2.58
CA THR A 141 15.66 -18.01 3.07
C THR A 141 14.83 -18.49 1.88
N ASN A 142 14.08 -19.57 2.06
CA ASN A 142 13.18 -20.08 1.00
C ASN A 142 11.90 -19.22 0.93
N GLU A 143 11.41 -18.80 2.10
CA GLU A 143 10.22 -17.98 2.22
C GLU A 143 10.57 -16.59 2.80
N ARG A 144 9.83 -15.58 2.35
CA ARG A 144 10.10 -14.21 2.75
C ARG A 144 9.53 -13.90 4.13
N VAL A 145 10.40 -13.74 5.11
CA VAL A 145 10.08 -13.29 6.47
C VAL A 145 9.83 -11.79 6.48
N ARG A 146 8.76 -11.38 7.14
CA ARG A 146 8.43 -9.97 7.34
C ARG A 146 9.29 -9.38 8.47
N ILE A 147 9.88 -8.22 8.19
CA ILE A 147 10.69 -7.47 9.16
C ILE A 147 10.02 -6.14 9.46
N ILE A 148 9.90 -5.81 10.72
CA ILE A 148 9.39 -4.50 11.18
C ILE A 148 10.45 -3.91 12.11
N VAL A 149 10.95 -2.74 11.76
CA VAL A 149 11.91 -1.97 12.55
C VAL A 149 11.20 -0.75 13.14
N ASP A 150 11.38 -0.51 14.41
CA ASP A 150 10.99 0.73 15.07
C ASP A 150 12.12 1.28 15.90
N ILE A 151 12.27 2.59 15.96
CA ILE A 151 13.33 3.30 16.66
C ILE A 151 12.66 4.32 17.57
N LEU A 152 12.86 4.18 18.89
CA LEU A 152 12.35 5.10 19.91
C LEU A 152 10.83 5.35 19.82
N ASP A 153 10.05 4.34 19.39
CA ASP A 153 8.60 4.43 19.13
C ASP A 153 8.26 5.56 18.13
N TYR A 154 9.17 5.79 17.15
CA TYR A 154 9.05 6.90 16.20
C TYR A 154 7.78 6.81 15.35
N LYS A 155 7.42 5.60 14.87
CA LYS A 155 6.27 5.44 13.97
C LYS A 155 4.98 5.93 14.60
N GLU A 156 4.77 5.63 15.87
CA GLU A 156 3.57 6.08 16.61
C GLU A 156 3.62 7.59 16.90
N LYS A 157 4.77 8.09 17.38
CA LYS A 157 4.97 9.53 17.61
C LYS A 157 4.76 10.35 16.35
N ARG A 158 5.28 9.86 15.22
CA ARG A 158 5.14 10.53 13.91
C ARG A 158 3.70 10.52 13.42
N LYS A 159 2.99 9.40 13.55
CA LYS A 159 1.56 9.30 13.24
C LYS A 159 0.77 10.35 14.01
N ASN A 160 0.94 10.40 15.32
CA ASN A 160 0.24 11.36 16.19
C ASN A 160 0.54 12.80 15.79
N ALA A 161 1.80 13.12 15.49
CA ALA A 161 2.19 14.45 15.03
C ALA A 161 1.53 14.83 13.69
N LEU A 162 1.39 13.89 12.76
CA LEU A 162 0.70 14.11 11.48
C LEU A 162 -0.81 14.32 11.65
N GLU A 163 -1.46 13.58 12.55
CA GLU A 163 -2.87 13.76 12.88
C GLU A 163 -3.14 15.14 13.48
N ILE A 164 -2.27 15.58 14.42
CA ILE A 164 -2.34 16.94 15.01
C ILE A 164 -2.12 17.99 13.93
N LEU A 165 -1.13 17.81 13.04
CA LEU A 165 -0.87 18.71 11.94
C LEU A 165 -2.08 18.83 11.01
N ALA A 166 -2.71 17.71 10.65
CA ALA A 166 -3.89 17.66 9.80
C ALA A 166 -5.02 18.52 10.39
N LYS A 167 -5.34 18.32 11.67
CA LYS A 167 -6.37 19.08 12.38
C LYS A 167 -6.04 20.58 12.52
N LYS A 168 -4.77 20.92 12.72
CA LYS A 168 -4.33 22.33 12.76
C LYS A 168 -4.49 23.01 11.41
N VAL A 169 -4.10 22.32 10.33
CA VAL A 169 -4.23 22.86 8.96
C VAL A 169 -5.69 22.94 8.54
N GLU A 170 -6.54 21.97 8.89
CA GLU A 170 -7.99 22.02 8.69
C GLU A 170 -8.57 23.33 9.21
N LYS A 171 -8.34 23.64 10.49
CA LYS A 171 -8.79 24.91 11.11
C LYS A 171 -8.28 26.14 10.36
N THR A 172 -7.05 26.10 9.88
CA THR A 172 -6.45 27.20 9.13
C THR A 172 -7.12 27.39 7.78
N VAL A 173 -7.39 26.29 7.05
CA VAL A 173 -8.08 26.31 5.74
C VAL A 173 -9.52 26.81 5.88
N ILE A 174 -10.24 26.34 6.89
CA ILE A 174 -11.62 26.78 7.17
C ILE A 174 -11.65 28.31 7.42
N ARG A 175 -10.74 28.80 8.26
CA ARG A 175 -10.66 30.23 8.62
C ARG A 175 -10.28 31.12 7.45
N ASN A 176 -9.28 30.70 6.67
CA ASN A 176 -8.68 31.54 5.62
C ASN A 176 -9.34 31.35 4.24
N GLY A 177 -10.11 30.28 4.04
CA GLY A 177 -10.71 29.91 2.75
C GLY A 177 -9.72 29.51 1.65
N LYS A 178 -8.41 29.52 1.94
CA LYS A 178 -7.36 29.25 0.94
C LYS A 178 -6.84 27.82 1.07
N PRO A 179 -6.56 27.13 -0.07
CA PRO A 179 -5.93 25.82 -0.05
C PRO A 179 -4.57 25.85 0.66
N PHE A 180 -4.28 24.82 1.44
CA PHE A 180 -3.00 24.63 2.11
C PHE A 180 -2.27 23.42 1.50
N LYS A 181 -1.03 23.64 1.05
CA LYS A 181 -0.16 22.58 0.53
C LYS A 181 0.77 22.13 1.64
N LEU A 182 0.67 20.86 2.02
CA LEU A 182 1.63 20.25 2.94
C LEU A 182 2.96 19.99 2.22
N GLU A 183 3.98 19.75 3.00
CA GLU A 183 5.28 19.35 2.46
C GLU A 183 5.23 17.93 1.86
N PRO A 184 6.17 17.58 0.98
CA PRO A 184 6.28 16.22 0.46
C PRO A 184 6.39 15.20 1.59
N MET A 185 5.73 14.05 1.43
CA MET A 185 5.75 12.96 2.38
C MET A 185 5.43 11.63 1.69
N ASN A 186 5.86 10.52 2.27
CA ASN A 186 5.64 9.20 1.69
C ASN A 186 4.16 8.79 1.67
N ALA A 187 3.83 7.71 0.96
CA ALA A 187 2.46 7.27 0.75
C ALA A 187 1.72 6.93 2.05
N TYR A 188 2.42 6.37 3.04
CA TYR A 188 1.86 6.02 4.34
C TYR A 188 1.48 7.28 5.13
N GLU A 189 2.34 8.29 5.16
CA GLU A 189 2.08 9.56 5.84
C GLU A 189 0.91 10.33 5.18
N ARG A 190 0.84 10.32 3.84
CA ARG A 190 -0.30 10.91 3.12
C ARG A 190 -1.61 10.23 3.48
N LYS A 191 -1.59 8.90 3.64
CA LYS A 191 -2.77 8.14 4.08
C LYS A 191 -3.22 8.56 5.48
N ILE A 192 -2.29 8.79 6.42
CA ILE A 192 -2.62 9.28 7.78
C ILE A 192 -3.37 10.61 7.69
N ILE A 193 -2.86 11.58 6.91
CA ILE A 193 -3.51 12.89 6.74
C ILE A 193 -4.91 12.74 6.12
N HIS A 194 -5.05 11.91 5.07
CA HIS A 194 -6.36 11.66 4.45
C HIS A 194 -7.35 11.04 5.44
N THR A 195 -6.91 10.04 6.19
CA THR A 195 -7.75 9.36 7.20
C THR A 195 -8.15 10.30 8.33
N ALA A 196 -7.22 11.15 8.83
CA ALA A 196 -7.50 12.10 9.90
C ALA A 196 -8.55 13.16 9.52
N LEU A 197 -8.73 13.43 8.23
CA LEU A 197 -9.68 14.42 7.70
C LEU A 197 -10.84 13.82 6.88
N GLN A 198 -10.94 12.50 6.85
CA GLN A 198 -11.93 11.77 6.04
C GLN A 198 -13.37 12.18 6.38
N ASP A 199 -13.68 12.34 7.68
CA ASP A 199 -15.00 12.64 8.17
C ASP A 199 -15.28 14.16 8.26
N SER A 200 -14.36 15.00 7.79
CA SER A 200 -14.56 16.45 7.80
C SER A 200 -15.62 16.86 6.78
N THR A 201 -16.60 17.65 7.23
CA THR A 201 -17.64 18.26 6.37
C THR A 201 -17.16 19.54 5.68
N GLU A 202 -16.10 20.17 6.19
CA GLU A 202 -15.63 21.51 5.81
C GLU A 202 -14.47 21.49 4.80
N VAL A 203 -13.67 20.41 4.79
CA VAL A 203 -12.48 20.33 3.94
C VAL A 203 -12.44 19.04 3.14
N THR A 204 -11.68 19.08 2.04
CA THR A 204 -11.32 17.92 1.23
C THR A 204 -9.81 17.81 1.08
N THR A 205 -9.29 16.62 0.87
CA THR A 205 -7.86 16.33 0.77
C THR A 205 -7.52 15.62 -0.54
N ASN A 206 -6.50 16.09 -1.24
CA ASN A 206 -6.01 15.47 -2.48
C ASN A 206 -4.49 15.32 -2.46
N SER A 207 -3.97 14.17 -2.90
CA SER A 207 -2.55 13.96 -3.12
C SER A 207 -2.16 14.39 -4.54
N VAL A 208 -1.16 15.27 -4.66
CA VAL A 208 -0.70 15.83 -5.94
C VAL A 208 0.81 15.72 -6.09
N GLY A 209 1.29 15.71 -7.34
CA GLY A 209 2.70 15.58 -7.70
C GLY A 209 3.16 14.13 -7.84
N GLU A 210 4.43 13.96 -8.17
CA GLU A 210 5.11 12.66 -8.33
C GLU A 210 6.13 12.46 -7.23
N GLU A 211 6.42 11.22 -6.88
CA GLU A 211 7.47 10.89 -5.90
C GLU A 211 8.84 11.39 -6.41
N PRO A 212 9.70 11.91 -5.54
CA PRO A 212 9.58 12.05 -4.08
C PRO A 212 8.85 13.32 -3.60
N TYR A 213 8.37 14.17 -4.52
CA TYR A 213 7.79 15.48 -4.20
C TYR A 213 6.27 15.44 -3.98
N ARG A 214 5.67 14.28 -4.00
CA ARG A 214 4.23 14.10 -3.84
C ARG A 214 3.77 14.50 -2.44
N ARG A 215 2.66 15.27 -2.37
CA ARG A 215 2.17 15.91 -1.14
C ARG A 215 0.66 15.96 -1.07
N VAL A 216 0.13 16.22 0.11
CA VAL A 216 -1.30 16.43 0.31
C VAL A 216 -1.62 17.93 0.23
N ILE A 217 -2.72 18.26 -0.46
CA ILE A 217 -3.35 19.57 -0.45
C ILE A 217 -4.68 19.45 0.27
N ILE A 218 -4.92 20.36 1.22
CA ILE A 218 -6.17 20.48 1.95
C ILE A 218 -6.89 21.72 1.45
N ARG A 219 -8.15 21.57 1.04
CA ARG A 219 -8.98 22.65 0.48
C ARG A 219 -10.31 22.72 1.22
N LYS A 220 -10.87 23.91 1.32
CA LYS A 220 -12.26 24.10 1.77
C LYS A 220 -13.20 23.49 0.72
N LYS A 221 -14.26 22.82 1.18
CA LYS A 221 -15.36 22.34 0.32
C LYS A 221 -16.19 23.49 -0.22
#